data_2632bedeb91dfd344499966070cb9eb8
#
_entry.id   2632bedeb91dfd344499966070cb9eb8
#
_cell.length_a   1.000
_cell.length_b   1.000
_cell.length_c   1.000
_cell.angle_alpha   90.00
_cell.angle_beta   90.00
_cell.angle_gamma   90.00
#
_symmetry.space_group_name_H-M   'P 1'
#
loop_
_entity.id
_entity.type
_entity.pdbx_description
1 polymer ?
#
loop_
_entity_poly.entity_id
_entity_poly.type
_entity_poly.pdbx_seq_one_letter_code
_entity_poly.pdbx_strand_id
1 'polypeptide(L)'
;MTGVQTCALPIRVWGSTLLGDNLSIESQNAAVIASGVTYWMGVDKFYKYDGRVQTLRCDLRQYIFSDINTAQADQIFAGTNEGFNEVWWFYCSSGSTVVDKYVVYNYAEDIWYYGTLGRTAWLDSGLRDYPLAATYTYNLVNHEQGINNNETATTTAINAYIQSSEFDIDDGHNFGFVWRIVPDLTFRGSTAASPVVTMTLYPLKGSGSGYNNPASVGGSDNATVTRTATVPIEQFTDIIYIRVRGRQLSFKIESNQIDTTWQLGAPRIDIRPDGRR
;
A
#
# COMPACT_ATOMS: atom_id res chain seq x y z
N MET A 1 -68.40 -12.36 -26.10
CA MET A 1 -67.43 -11.31 -25.84
C MET A 1 -66.13 -11.94 -25.42
N THR A 2 -65.20 -12.08 -26.35
CA THR A 2 -63.86 -12.66 -26.11
C THR A 2 -62.91 -11.55 -25.77
N GLY A 3 -62.51 -11.53 -24.50
CA GLY A 3 -61.47 -10.63 -24.03
C GLY A 3 -60.09 -11.04 -24.52
N VAL A 4 -59.49 -10.28 -25.40
CA VAL A 4 -58.08 -10.39 -25.78
C VAL A 4 -57.25 -9.83 -24.66
N GLN A 5 -56.58 -10.68 -23.88
CA GLN A 5 -55.51 -10.25 -22.98
C GLN A 5 -54.26 -9.98 -23.81
N THR A 6 -53.94 -8.72 -24.05
CA THR A 6 -52.64 -8.33 -24.56
C THR A 6 -51.63 -8.38 -23.42
N CYS A 7 -50.84 -9.46 -23.39
CA CYS A 7 -49.64 -9.50 -22.55
C CYS A 7 -48.60 -8.51 -23.13
N ALA A 8 -48.58 -7.30 -22.60
CA ALA A 8 -47.48 -6.38 -22.85
C ALA A 8 -46.23 -6.90 -22.10
N LEU A 9 -45.34 -7.58 -22.83
CA LEU A 9 -44.00 -7.85 -22.32
C LEU A 9 -43.28 -6.53 -22.04
N PRO A 10 -42.65 -6.34 -20.88
CA PRO A 10 -41.89 -5.14 -20.65
C PRO A 10 -40.74 -5.08 -21.67
N ILE A 11 -40.86 -4.16 -22.62
CA ILE A 11 -39.76 -3.88 -23.56
C ILE A 11 -38.69 -3.21 -22.72
N ARG A 12 -37.62 -3.94 -22.38
CA ARG A 12 -36.41 -3.38 -21.80
C ARG A 12 -35.66 -2.66 -22.91
N VAL A 13 -35.76 -1.36 -22.93
CA VAL A 13 -34.95 -0.53 -23.80
C VAL A 13 -33.56 -0.37 -23.12
N TRP A 14 -32.56 -0.94 -23.76
CA TRP A 14 -31.17 -0.69 -23.37
C TRP A 14 -30.76 0.66 -23.95
N GLY A 15 -30.37 1.56 -23.08
CA GLY A 15 -29.79 2.85 -23.44
C GLY A 15 -28.33 2.91 -23.01
N SER A 16 -27.51 3.57 -23.81
CA SER A 16 -26.13 3.92 -23.43
C SER A 16 -26.01 5.43 -23.37
N THR A 17 -25.31 5.92 -22.38
CA THR A 17 -25.01 7.35 -22.23
C THR A 17 -23.52 7.53 -22.08
N LEU A 18 -22.94 8.48 -22.81
CA LEU A 18 -21.54 8.84 -22.65
C LEU A 18 -21.36 9.55 -21.32
N LEU A 19 -20.53 8.99 -20.45
CA LEU A 19 -20.24 9.52 -19.11
C LEU A 19 -19.07 10.50 -19.08
N GLY A 20 -18.22 10.49 -20.07
CA GLY A 20 -17.08 11.40 -20.19
C GLY A 20 -16.21 11.08 -21.41
N ASP A 21 -15.42 12.07 -21.79
CA ASP A 21 -14.42 11.96 -22.86
C ASP A 21 -13.02 11.72 -22.27
N ASN A 22 -12.11 11.15 -23.06
CA ASN A 22 -10.73 10.88 -22.69
C ASN A 22 -10.55 10.03 -21.43
N LEU A 23 -11.47 9.10 -21.20
CA LEU A 23 -11.38 8.11 -20.15
C LEU A 23 -10.74 6.84 -20.72
N SER A 24 -9.79 6.30 -19.97
CA SER A 24 -9.13 5.05 -20.32
C SER A 24 -9.40 4.00 -19.26
N ILE A 25 -9.30 2.74 -19.63
CA ILE A 25 -9.22 1.59 -18.74
C ILE A 25 -8.05 0.73 -19.20
N GLU A 26 -7.22 0.31 -18.26
CA GLU A 26 -6.00 -0.43 -18.58
C GLU A 26 -6.28 -1.86 -19.02
N SER A 27 -7.28 -2.51 -18.41
CA SER A 27 -7.71 -3.88 -18.70
C SER A 27 -9.21 -4.02 -18.49
N GLN A 28 -9.81 -4.99 -19.12
CA GLN A 28 -11.24 -5.33 -18.94
C GLN A 28 -11.60 -5.69 -17.49
N ASN A 29 -10.64 -6.16 -16.70
CA ASN A 29 -10.80 -6.55 -15.30
C ASN A 29 -10.28 -5.51 -14.32
N ALA A 30 -9.84 -4.33 -14.79
CA ALA A 30 -9.27 -3.28 -13.95
C ALA A 30 -10.32 -2.42 -13.23
N ALA A 31 -11.60 -2.78 -13.30
CA ALA A 31 -12.70 -2.07 -12.66
C ALA A 31 -13.40 -2.94 -11.63
N VAL A 32 -13.80 -2.33 -10.52
CA VAL A 32 -14.53 -2.98 -9.43
C VAL A 32 -15.50 -2.01 -8.77
N ILE A 33 -16.55 -2.55 -8.15
CA ILE A 33 -17.51 -1.77 -7.37
C ILE A 33 -17.27 -2.03 -5.88
N ALA A 34 -17.08 -0.97 -5.12
CA ALA A 34 -16.99 -1.00 -3.67
C ALA A 34 -17.93 0.06 -3.08
N SER A 35 -18.73 -0.30 -2.10
CA SER A 35 -19.67 0.60 -1.41
C SER A 35 -20.55 1.45 -2.36
N GLY A 36 -20.98 0.84 -3.49
CA GLY A 36 -21.84 1.52 -4.48
C GLY A 36 -21.12 2.50 -5.43
N VAL A 37 -19.80 2.63 -5.32
CA VAL A 37 -18.95 3.44 -6.19
C VAL A 37 -18.13 2.51 -7.09
N THR A 38 -18.04 2.83 -8.38
CA THR A 38 -17.17 2.11 -9.31
C THR A 38 -15.80 2.75 -9.33
N TYR A 39 -14.76 1.94 -9.14
CA TYR A 39 -13.35 2.33 -9.20
C TYR A 39 -12.65 1.61 -10.34
N TRP A 40 -11.75 2.28 -11.06
CA TRP A 40 -10.96 1.61 -12.09
C TRP A 40 -9.59 2.24 -12.32
N MET A 41 -8.69 1.42 -12.81
CA MET A 41 -7.36 1.81 -13.23
C MET A 41 -7.37 2.12 -14.72
N GLY A 42 -7.00 3.33 -15.08
CA GLY A 42 -6.75 3.72 -16.46
C GLY A 42 -5.28 3.59 -16.84
N VAL A 43 -4.93 4.02 -18.04
CA VAL A 43 -3.56 3.93 -18.57
C VAL A 43 -2.54 4.77 -17.79
N ASP A 44 -2.99 5.88 -17.20
CA ASP A 44 -2.09 6.81 -16.50
C ASP A 44 -2.67 7.36 -15.19
N LYS A 45 -3.91 6.99 -14.84
CA LYS A 45 -4.66 7.54 -13.69
C LYS A 45 -5.63 6.51 -13.14
N PHE A 46 -6.06 6.76 -11.93
CA PHE A 46 -7.18 6.07 -11.30
C PHE A 46 -8.43 6.93 -11.34
N TYR A 47 -9.56 6.30 -11.49
CA TYR A 47 -10.86 6.96 -11.60
C TYR A 47 -11.87 6.35 -10.64
N LYS A 48 -12.90 7.15 -10.31
CA LYS A 48 -14.10 6.68 -9.64
C LYS A 48 -15.35 7.23 -10.30
N TYR A 49 -16.45 6.50 -10.15
CA TYR A 49 -17.77 6.91 -10.57
C TYR A 49 -18.76 6.74 -9.42
N ASP A 50 -19.28 7.85 -8.94
CA ASP A 50 -20.30 7.97 -7.88
C ASP A 50 -21.57 8.70 -8.36
N GLY A 51 -21.86 8.64 -9.67
CA GLY A 51 -22.85 9.43 -10.38
C GLY A 51 -22.21 10.40 -11.38
N ARG A 52 -20.92 10.68 -11.21
CA ARG A 52 -20.06 11.40 -12.17
C ARG A 52 -18.65 10.81 -12.14
N VAL A 53 -17.97 10.90 -13.26
CA VAL A 53 -16.55 10.46 -13.33
C VAL A 53 -15.66 11.49 -12.67
N GLN A 54 -14.76 11.01 -11.80
CA GLN A 54 -13.74 11.80 -11.12
C GLN A 54 -12.39 11.08 -11.20
N THR A 55 -11.34 11.85 -11.38
CA THR A 55 -9.96 11.32 -11.24
C THR A 55 -9.63 11.24 -9.77
N LEU A 56 -9.13 10.09 -9.32
CA LEU A 56 -8.57 9.93 -7.99
C LEU A 56 -7.16 10.54 -7.93
N ARG A 57 -6.92 11.34 -6.90
CA ARG A 57 -5.56 11.78 -6.60
C ARG A 57 -4.79 10.58 -6.04
N CYS A 58 -3.64 10.30 -6.63
CA CYS A 58 -2.75 9.23 -6.19
C CYS A 58 -1.32 9.76 -6.10
N ASP A 59 -0.78 9.82 -4.90
CA ASP A 59 0.60 10.29 -4.68
C ASP A 59 1.64 9.27 -5.20
N LEU A 60 1.25 7.98 -5.33
CA LEU A 60 2.05 6.91 -5.91
C LEU A 60 1.94 6.81 -7.44
N ARG A 61 1.15 7.68 -8.09
CA ARG A 61 0.84 7.58 -9.51
C ARG A 61 2.07 7.38 -10.39
N GLN A 62 3.07 8.23 -10.25
CA GLN A 62 4.26 8.16 -11.07
C GLN A 62 5.04 6.86 -10.85
N TYR A 63 5.18 6.43 -9.62
CA TYR A 63 5.85 5.17 -9.28
C TYR A 63 5.15 3.98 -9.92
N ILE A 64 3.82 3.87 -9.77
CA ILE A 64 3.05 2.73 -10.26
C ILE A 64 3.07 2.67 -11.80
N PHE A 65 2.67 3.76 -12.47
CA PHE A 65 2.54 3.77 -13.93
C PHE A 65 3.89 3.75 -14.68
N SER A 66 5.01 4.09 -14.03
CA SER A 66 6.34 3.87 -14.60
C SER A 66 6.85 2.44 -14.44
N ASP A 67 6.25 1.67 -13.51
CA ASP A 67 6.65 0.31 -13.19
C ASP A 67 5.78 -0.75 -13.89
N ILE A 68 4.61 -0.39 -14.41
CA ILE A 68 3.71 -1.33 -15.09
C ILE A 68 4.35 -1.88 -16.37
N ASN A 69 4.30 -3.21 -16.54
CA ASN A 69 4.59 -3.85 -17.80
C ASN A 69 3.38 -3.76 -18.73
N THR A 70 3.35 -2.76 -19.58
CA THR A 70 2.25 -2.51 -20.51
C THR A 70 2.01 -3.64 -21.52
N ALA A 71 3.04 -4.45 -21.82
CA ALA A 71 2.89 -5.64 -22.65
C ALA A 71 2.06 -6.75 -21.96
N GLN A 72 1.86 -6.66 -20.67
CA GLN A 72 1.09 -7.60 -19.83
C GLN A 72 -0.15 -6.92 -19.21
N ALA A 73 -0.60 -5.80 -19.77
CA ALA A 73 -1.73 -5.04 -19.23
C ALA A 73 -3.02 -5.86 -19.10
N ASP A 74 -3.24 -6.82 -19.99
CA ASP A 74 -4.40 -7.72 -19.97
C ASP A 74 -4.51 -8.55 -18.69
N GLN A 75 -3.42 -8.74 -17.96
CA GLN A 75 -3.42 -9.46 -16.70
C GLN A 75 -3.81 -8.60 -15.50
N ILE A 76 -3.95 -7.29 -15.67
CA ILE A 76 -4.35 -6.38 -14.60
C ILE A 76 -5.80 -6.66 -14.21
N PHE A 77 -6.04 -6.83 -12.93
CA PHE A 77 -7.38 -6.99 -12.38
C PHE A 77 -7.53 -6.25 -11.07
N ALA A 78 -8.79 -5.92 -10.75
CA ALA A 78 -9.17 -5.25 -9.52
C ALA A 78 -9.93 -6.21 -8.60
N GLY A 79 -9.86 -5.94 -7.31
CA GLY A 79 -10.61 -6.62 -6.27
C GLY A 79 -10.96 -5.68 -5.13
N THR A 80 -11.85 -6.10 -4.25
CA THR A 80 -12.22 -5.37 -3.05
C THR A 80 -11.72 -6.09 -1.80
N ASN A 81 -11.55 -5.35 -0.74
CA ASN A 81 -11.47 -5.85 0.63
C ASN A 81 -12.37 -4.94 1.46
N GLU A 82 -13.68 -5.22 1.42
CA GLU A 82 -14.69 -4.34 2.01
C GLU A 82 -14.58 -4.27 3.53
N GLY A 83 -14.04 -5.31 4.17
CA GLY A 83 -13.78 -5.30 5.61
C GLY A 83 -12.83 -4.19 6.06
N PHE A 84 -11.96 -3.73 5.18
CA PHE A 84 -10.99 -2.67 5.41
C PHE A 84 -11.23 -1.41 4.57
N ASN A 85 -12.35 -1.34 3.82
CA ASN A 85 -12.68 -0.23 2.92
C ASN A 85 -11.65 -0.01 1.81
N GLU A 86 -11.21 -1.08 1.17
CA GLU A 86 -10.11 -1.07 0.22
C GLU A 86 -10.52 -1.53 -1.16
N VAL A 87 -9.88 -0.92 -2.17
CA VAL A 87 -9.88 -1.35 -3.55
C VAL A 87 -8.45 -1.70 -3.94
N TRP A 88 -8.27 -2.88 -4.48
CA TRP A 88 -6.98 -3.44 -4.86
C TRP A 88 -6.86 -3.54 -6.38
N TRP A 89 -5.71 -3.18 -6.94
CA TRP A 89 -5.33 -3.45 -8.32
C TRP A 89 -4.04 -4.25 -8.33
N PHE A 90 -4.10 -5.38 -8.97
CA PHE A 90 -2.97 -6.28 -9.16
C PHE A 90 -2.39 -6.09 -10.55
N TYR A 91 -1.08 -5.98 -10.66
CA TYR A 91 -0.40 -5.71 -11.92
C TYR A 91 0.96 -6.40 -12.03
N CYS A 92 1.47 -6.50 -13.28
CA CYS A 92 2.82 -6.99 -13.56
C CYS A 92 3.80 -5.82 -13.50
N SER A 93 4.86 -5.93 -12.71
CA SER A 93 5.94 -4.94 -12.72
C SER A 93 6.72 -4.96 -14.05
N SER A 94 7.52 -3.93 -14.32
CA SER A 94 8.25 -3.76 -15.59
C SER A 94 9.18 -4.93 -15.94
N GLY A 95 9.65 -5.67 -14.96
CA GLY A 95 10.50 -6.87 -15.13
C GLY A 95 9.76 -8.20 -15.09
N SER A 96 8.43 -8.20 -14.90
CA SER A 96 7.63 -9.40 -14.69
C SER A 96 6.68 -9.67 -15.86
N THR A 97 6.46 -10.94 -16.17
CA THR A 97 5.43 -11.42 -17.10
C THR A 97 4.23 -12.03 -16.39
N VAL A 98 4.22 -12.00 -15.07
CA VAL A 98 3.14 -12.46 -14.20
C VAL A 98 2.83 -11.40 -13.17
N VAL A 99 1.62 -11.41 -12.63
CA VAL A 99 1.22 -10.47 -11.58
C VAL A 99 2.05 -10.69 -10.33
N ASP A 100 2.79 -9.68 -9.92
CA ASP A 100 3.73 -9.72 -8.81
C ASP A 100 3.60 -8.54 -7.84
N LYS A 101 2.86 -7.49 -8.23
CA LYS A 101 2.64 -6.30 -7.40
C LYS A 101 1.17 -5.94 -7.31
N TYR A 102 0.88 -5.16 -6.29
CA TYR A 102 -0.44 -4.57 -6.09
C TYR A 102 -0.34 -3.11 -5.62
N VAL A 103 -1.38 -2.38 -5.87
CA VAL A 103 -1.64 -1.06 -5.29
C VAL A 103 -3.04 -1.06 -4.67
N VAL A 104 -3.18 -0.41 -3.54
CA VAL A 104 -4.44 -0.33 -2.78
C VAL A 104 -4.82 1.12 -2.57
N TYR A 105 -6.10 1.37 -2.69
CA TYR A 105 -6.74 2.60 -2.30
C TYR A 105 -7.73 2.33 -1.16
N ASN A 106 -7.47 2.89 0.01
CA ASN A 106 -8.44 2.91 1.09
C ASN A 106 -9.37 4.11 0.88
N TYR A 107 -10.64 3.82 0.54
CA TYR A 107 -11.59 4.88 0.18
C TYR A 107 -12.24 5.56 1.39
N ALA A 108 -12.07 5.04 2.60
CA ALA A 108 -12.53 5.69 3.83
C ALA A 108 -11.51 6.69 4.36
N GLU A 109 -10.22 6.38 4.25
CA GLU A 109 -9.10 7.19 4.75
C GLU A 109 -8.47 8.08 3.68
N ASP A 110 -8.81 7.86 2.38
CA ASP A 110 -8.20 8.52 1.21
C ASP A 110 -6.68 8.37 1.14
N ILE A 111 -6.19 7.17 1.43
CA ILE A 111 -4.76 6.84 1.43
C ILE A 111 -4.44 5.73 0.45
N TRP A 112 -3.20 5.75 -0.05
CA TRP A 112 -2.67 4.78 -0.98
C TRP A 112 -1.50 4.03 -0.38
N TYR A 113 -1.42 2.73 -0.68
CA TYR A 113 -0.24 1.93 -0.38
C TYR A 113 -0.06 0.83 -1.44
N TYR A 114 1.07 0.18 -1.42
CA TYR A 114 1.46 -0.79 -2.44
C TYR A 114 2.31 -1.89 -1.81
N GLY A 115 2.47 -2.97 -2.53
CA GLY A 115 3.31 -4.07 -2.11
C GLY A 115 3.55 -5.08 -3.21
N THR A 116 4.17 -6.19 -2.82
CA THR A 116 4.44 -7.32 -3.69
C THR A 116 3.57 -8.50 -3.30
N LEU A 117 2.79 -9.02 -4.22
CA LEU A 117 1.92 -10.17 -4.02
C LEU A 117 1.54 -10.78 -5.36
N GLY A 118 1.89 -12.02 -5.60
CA GLY A 118 1.50 -12.76 -6.79
C GLY A 118 0.13 -13.42 -6.62
N ARG A 119 -0.88 -12.92 -7.33
CA ARG A 119 -2.23 -13.50 -7.35
C ARG A 119 -2.75 -13.57 -8.77
N THR A 120 -3.48 -14.63 -9.08
CA THR A 120 -4.09 -14.83 -10.41
C THR A 120 -5.56 -14.47 -10.44
N ALA A 121 -6.24 -14.48 -9.29
CA ALA A 121 -7.61 -14.07 -9.11
C ALA A 121 -7.86 -13.67 -7.66
N TRP A 122 -8.87 -12.81 -7.47
CA TRP A 122 -9.29 -12.32 -6.16
C TRP A 122 -10.81 -12.31 -6.08
N LEU A 123 -11.35 -12.74 -4.96
CA LEU A 123 -12.77 -12.73 -4.68
C LEU A 123 -13.01 -12.24 -3.25
N ASP A 124 -13.63 -11.09 -3.13
CA ASP A 124 -14.27 -10.65 -1.89
C ASP A 124 -15.79 -10.82 -2.04
N SER A 125 -16.43 -11.36 -1.05
CA SER A 125 -17.85 -11.65 -1.07
C SER A 125 -18.45 -11.61 0.31
N GLY A 126 -19.56 -10.91 0.47
CA GLY A 126 -20.29 -10.86 1.74
C GLY A 126 -20.82 -12.20 2.27
N LEU A 127 -20.65 -13.28 1.51
CA LEU A 127 -20.95 -14.66 1.95
C LEU A 127 -19.73 -15.35 2.60
N ARG A 128 -18.56 -14.71 2.62
CA ARG A 128 -17.32 -15.23 3.18
C ARG A 128 -16.79 -14.26 4.21
N ASP A 129 -16.20 -14.80 5.27
CA ASP A 129 -15.59 -13.98 6.33
C ASP A 129 -14.28 -13.33 5.87
N TYR A 130 -13.64 -13.91 4.84
CA TYR A 130 -12.31 -13.47 4.36
C TYR A 130 -12.27 -13.46 2.82
N PRO A 131 -11.54 -12.52 2.22
CA PRO A 131 -11.25 -12.56 0.79
C PRO A 131 -10.49 -13.83 0.41
N LEU A 132 -10.84 -14.40 -0.73
CA LEU A 132 -10.22 -15.60 -1.29
C LEU A 132 -9.39 -15.21 -2.51
N ALA A 133 -8.19 -15.76 -2.63
CA ALA A 133 -7.37 -15.56 -3.81
C ALA A 133 -6.77 -16.86 -4.33
N ALA A 134 -6.53 -16.90 -5.63
CA ALA A 134 -5.77 -17.96 -6.27
C ALA A 134 -4.31 -17.54 -6.46
N THR A 135 -3.39 -18.49 -6.26
CA THR A 135 -1.95 -18.25 -6.33
C THR A 135 -1.31 -18.94 -7.53
N TYR A 136 -0.10 -18.54 -7.89
CA TYR A 136 0.70 -19.20 -8.92
C TYR A 136 1.22 -20.58 -8.48
N THR A 137 1.13 -20.90 -7.19
CA THR A 137 1.44 -22.23 -6.63
C THR A 137 0.25 -23.20 -6.69
N TYR A 138 -0.80 -22.83 -7.41
CA TYR A 138 -2.04 -23.60 -7.58
C TYR A 138 -2.84 -23.82 -6.28
N ASN A 139 -2.68 -22.93 -5.32
CA ASN A 139 -3.42 -22.95 -4.07
C ASN A 139 -4.53 -21.89 -4.07
N LEU A 140 -5.61 -22.17 -3.33
CA LEU A 140 -6.59 -21.16 -2.92
C LEU A 140 -6.27 -20.77 -1.48
N VAL A 141 -6.13 -19.47 -1.25
CA VAL A 141 -5.74 -18.93 0.05
C VAL A 141 -6.77 -17.91 0.54
N ASN A 142 -7.07 -17.93 1.83
CA ASN A 142 -7.80 -16.85 2.47
C ASN A 142 -6.82 -15.73 2.83
N HIS A 143 -7.24 -14.49 2.56
CA HIS A 143 -6.55 -13.31 3.02
C HIS A 143 -7.15 -12.82 4.34
N GLU A 144 -6.44 -11.92 5.04
CA GLU A 144 -6.85 -11.34 6.32
C GLU A 144 -7.08 -12.39 7.42
N GLN A 145 -6.52 -13.57 7.28
CA GLN A 145 -6.62 -14.65 8.25
C GLN A 145 -5.24 -15.05 8.79
N GLY A 146 -5.04 -14.85 10.11
CA GLY A 146 -3.78 -15.16 10.76
C GLY A 146 -2.73 -14.05 10.60
N ILE A 147 -1.50 -14.34 11.05
CA ILE A 147 -0.39 -13.38 11.13
C ILE A 147 0.85 -13.84 10.35
N ASN A 148 0.76 -14.99 9.70
CA ASN A 148 1.83 -15.58 8.90
C ASN A 148 1.37 -15.88 7.49
N ASN A 149 2.34 -15.98 6.58
CA ASN A 149 2.09 -16.49 5.25
C ASN A 149 2.16 -18.04 5.26
N ASN A 150 1.00 -18.66 5.05
CA ASN A 150 0.81 -20.11 4.99
C ASN A 150 0.40 -20.56 3.58
N GLU A 151 0.81 -19.84 2.54
CA GLU A 151 0.49 -20.19 1.14
C GLU A 151 1.05 -21.56 0.75
N THR A 152 2.15 -21.95 1.31
CA THR A 152 2.79 -23.23 1.10
C THR A 152 2.81 -24.08 2.39
N ALA A 153 3.26 -25.33 2.31
CA ALA A 153 3.40 -26.18 3.48
C ALA A 153 4.38 -25.64 4.55
N THR A 154 5.23 -24.69 4.15
CA THR A 154 6.18 -24.04 5.07
C THR A 154 5.63 -22.68 5.43
N THR A 155 5.39 -22.43 6.71
CA THR A 155 5.01 -21.11 7.24
C THR A 155 6.17 -20.14 7.10
N THR A 156 5.90 -18.97 6.53
CA THR A 156 6.87 -17.88 6.40
C THR A 156 6.32 -16.59 7.01
N ALA A 157 7.23 -15.68 7.36
CA ALA A 157 6.82 -14.39 7.87
C ALA A 157 6.19 -13.53 6.77
N ILE A 158 5.24 -12.70 7.15
CA ILE A 158 4.78 -11.59 6.31
C ILE A 158 5.77 -10.45 6.49
N ASN A 159 6.40 -10.02 5.39
CA ASN A 159 7.29 -8.86 5.43
C ASN A 159 6.45 -7.58 5.44
N ALA A 160 6.21 -7.05 6.62
CA ALA A 160 5.42 -5.85 6.84
C ALA A 160 6.34 -4.67 7.19
N TYR A 161 6.11 -3.52 6.55
CA TYR A 161 6.86 -2.31 6.87
C TYR A 161 6.01 -1.04 6.70
N ILE A 162 6.41 -0.01 7.44
CA ILE A 162 5.98 1.37 7.25
C ILE A 162 7.20 2.27 7.20
N GLN A 163 7.22 3.20 6.26
CA GLN A 163 8.30 4.18 6.12
C GLN A 163 7.70 5.58 6.01
N SER A 164 8.25 6.51 6.78
CA SER A 164 7.87 7.91 6.69
C SER A 164 8.48 8.56 5.43
N SER A 165 7.84 9.62 4.92
CA SER A 165 8.55 10.58 4.07
C SER A 165 9.68 11.24 4.85
N GLU A 166 10.55 11.95 4.13
CA GLU A 166 11.55 12.81 4.77
C GLU A 166 10.84 14.00 5.42
N PHE A 167 11.14 14.26 6.67
CA PHE A 167 10.68 15.43 7.39
C PHE A 167 11.84 16.25 7.91
N ASP A 168 11.67 17.55 7.91
CA ASP A 168 12.70 18.48 8.37
C ASP A 168 12.86 18.38 9.89
N ILE A 169 14.12 18.43 10.31
CA ILE A 169 14.47 18.58 11.71
C ILE A 169 14.47 20.09 11.99
N ASP A 170 13.53 20.55 12.82
CA ASP A 170 13.26 21.97 13.04
C ASP A 170 12.83 22.64 11.72
N ASP A 171 13.51 23.69 11.29
CA ASP A 171 13.26 24.40 10.03
C ASP A 171 14.02 23.83 8.81
N GLY A 172 14.75 22.73 8.97
CA GLY A 172 15.59 22.12 7.93
C GLY A 172 16.85 22.92 7.59
N HIS A 173 17.04 24.11 8.17
CA HIS A 173 18.20 24.97 7.93
C HIS A 173 19.42 24.56 8.75
N ASN A 174 19.21 24.12 9.96
CA ASN A 174 20.23 23.69 10.89
C ASN A 174 20.32 22.16 10.95
N PHE A 175 21.48 21.65 11.35
CA PHE A 175 21.57 20.24 11.72
C PHE A 175 20.89 20.00 13.07
N GLY A 176 20.13 18.94 13.17
CA GLY A 176 19.63 18.40 14.42
C GLY A 176 20.37 17.12 14.81
N PHE A 177 20.54 16.94 16.09
CA PHE A 177 21.06 15.71 16.68
C PHE A 177 19.95 14.98 17.40
N VAL A 178 19.60 13.81 16.88
CA VAL A 178 18.63 12.91 17.51
C VAL A 178 19.38 12.03 18.48
N TRP A 179 19.00 12.07 19.75
CA TRP A 179 19.68 11.33 20.81
C TRP A 179 18.78 10.29 21.50
N ARG A 180 17.47 10.44 21.39
CA ARG A 180 16.50 9.56 22.01
C ARG A 180 15.24 9.44 21.18
N ILE A 181 14.67 8.23 21.12
CA ILE A 181 13.36 7.95 20.52
C ILE A 181 12.53 7.11 21.48
N VAL A 182 11.25 7.45 21.59
CA VAL A 182 10.21 6.59 22.18
C VAL A 182 9.43 5.99 21.00
N PRO A 183 9.53 4.69 20.72
CA PRO A 183 9.02 4.10 19.48
C PRO A 183 7.50 4.01 19.42
N ASP A 184 6.82 3.97 20.57
CA ASP A 184 5.35 3.83 20.70
C ASP A 184 4.81 2.67 19.87
N LEU A 185 5.34 1.47 20.12
CA LEU A 185 4.97 0.22 19.45
C LEU A 185 4.28 -0.73 20.42
N THR A 186 3.28 -1.43 19.91
CA THR A 186 2.63 -2.54 20.65
C THR A 186 2.65 -3.82 19.81
N PHE A 187 2.87 -4.93 20.46
CA PHE A 187 2.90 -6.28 19.87
C PHE A 187 1.65 -7.09 20.20
N ARG A 188 0.55 -6.40 20.43
CA ARG A 188 -0.71 -7.06 20.79
C ARG A 188 -1.16 -8.02 19.68
N GLY A 189 -1.41 -9.27 20.05
CA GLY A 189 -1.81 -10.31 19.10
C GLY A 189 -0.65 -11.17 18.58
N SER A 190 0.61 -10.81 18.87
CA SER A 190 1.76 -11.67 18.57
C SER A 190 1.71 -12.94 19.41
N THR A 191 2.07 -14.06 18.79
CA THR A 191 2.24 -15.37 19.44
C THR A 191 3.70 -15.78 19.55
N ALA A 192 4.63 -15.01 18.97
CA ALA A 192 6.06 -15.18 19.15
C ALA A 192 6.46 -14.99 20.62
N ALA A 193 7.37 -15.82 21.11
CA ALA A 193 7.86 -15.73 22.49
C ALA A 193 8.61 -14.41 22.77
N SER A 194 9.27 -13.84 21.75
CA SER A 194 9.98 -12.57 21.81
C SER A 194 9.74 -11.84 20.50
N PRO A 195 8.60 -11.13 20.37
CA PRO A 195 8.31 -10.37 19.15
C PRO A 195 9.26 -9.19 19.02
N VAL A 196 9.81 -9.00 17.82
CA VAL A 196 10.75 -7.92 17.52
C VAL A 196 10.45 -7.30 16.17
N VAL A 197 10.58 -5.99 16.09
CA VAL A 197 10.62 -5.24 14.83
C VAL A 197 11.92 -4.46 14.74
N THR A 198 12.32 -4.11 13.54
CA THR A 198 13.52 -3.34 13.28
C THR A 198 13.15 -1.92 12.90
N MET A 199 13.66 -0.94 13.63
CA MET A 199 13.56 0.48 13.28
C MET A 199 14.87 0.93 12.64
N THR A 200 14.78 1.51 11.45
CA THR A 200 15.91 2.11 10.76
C THR A 200 15.66 3.60 10.55
N LEU A 201 16.64 4.42 10.92
CA LEU A 201 16.62 5.86 10.76
C LEU A 201 17.57 6.27 9.65
N TYR A 202 17.10 7.15 8.79
CA TYR A 202 17.81 7.66 7.63
C TYR A 202 18.01 9.17 7.76
N PRO A 203 19.14 9.63 8.31
CA PRO A 203 19.43 11.05 8.37
C PRO A 203 19.95 11.56 7.04
N LEU A 204 19.46 12.73 6.63
CA LEU A 204 19.81 13.38 5.37
C LEU A 204 20.51 14.70 5.61
N LYS A 205 21.47 15.04 4.76
CA LYS A 205 22.25 16.30 4.88
C LYS A 205 21.52 17.53 4.38
N GLY A 206 20.51 17.35 3.55
CA GLY A 206 19.76 18.45 2.97
C GLY A 206 18.46 17.99 2.33
N SER A 207 17.53 18.91 2.18
CA SER A 207 16.28 18.69 1.45
C SER A 207 16.53 18.42 -0.04
N GLY A 208 15.70 17.61 -0.65
CA GLY A 208 15.81 17.22 -2.06
C GLY A 208 16.91 16.19 -2.35
N SER A 209 17.54 15.65 -1.33
CA SER A 209 18.54 14.60 -1.48
C SER A 209 17.96 13.21 -1.73
N GLY A 210 16.66 13.11 -1.93
CA GLY A 210 15.93 11.94 -2.42
C GLY A 210 16.42 10.61 -1.90
N TYR A 211 15.96 10.20 -0.73
CA TYR A 211 16.09 8.83 -0.31
C TYR A 211 14.86 8.07 -0.84
N ASN A 212 15.10 7.06 -1.69
CA ASN A 212 14.18 6.00 -2.14
C ASN A 212 12.68 6.29 -1.94
N ASN A 213 12.23 7.43 -2.43
CA ASN A 213 10.83 7.82 -2.35
C ASN A 213 10.06 7.12 -3.48
N PRO A 214 9.08 6.24 -3.16
CA PRO A 214 8.27 5.58 -4.19
C PRO A 214 7.48 6.55 -5.07
N ALA A 215 7.24 7.78 -4.62
CA ALA A 215 6.60 8.82 -5.40
C ALA A 215 7.54 9.48 -6.42
N SER A 216 8.85 9.25 -6.34
CA SER A 216 9.84 9.79 -7.27
C SER A 216 10.39 8.70 -8.20
N VAL A 217 10.38 8.96 -9.49
CA VAL A 217 10.97 8.07 -10.48
C VAL A 217 12.48 8.30 -10.56
N GLY A 218 13.26 7.22 -10.44
CA GLY A 218 14.70 7.24 -10.68
C GLY A 218 15.52 7.92 -9.60
N GLY A 219 15.04 7.99 -8.37
CA GLY A 219 15.80 8.47 -7.23
C GLY A 219 17.06 7.63 -7.02
N SER A 220 18.22 8.27 -7.12
CA SER A 220 19.50 7.66 -6.78
C SER A 220 19.63 7.56 -5.27
N ASP A 221 19.78 6.36 -4.79
CA ASP A 221 19.55 5.96 -3.41
C ASP A 221 20.53 6.47 -2.38
N ASN A 222 21.65 7.05 -2.76
CA ASN A 222 22.75 7.02 -1.81
C ASN A 222 23.58 8.26 -1.69
N ALA A 223 23.25 9.30 -2.39
CA ALA A 223 24.18 10.43 -2.40
C ALA A 223 24.27 11.21 -1.07
N THR A 224 23.33 11.02 -0.13
CA THR A 224 23.15 11.98 0.95
C THR A 224 22.77 11.46 2.32
N VAL A 225 22.50 10.16 2.44
CA VAL A 225 22.37 9.53 3.76
C VAL A 225 23.72 9.55 4.46
N THR A 226 23.79 10.22 5.60
CA THR A 226 25.07 10.38 6.30
C THR A 226 25.47 9.15 7.11
N ARG A 227 24.51 8.53 7.76
CA ARG A 227 24.68 7.33 8.57
C ARG A 227 23.31 6.81 8.99
N THR A 228 22.98 5.61 8.61
CA THR A 228 21.80 4.93 9.12
C THR A 228 22.03 4.45 10.55
N ALA A 229 20.98 4.45 11.35
CA ALA A 229 20.95 3.78 12.64
C ALA A 229 19.83 2.74 12.62
N THR A 230 20.19 1.49 12.83
CA THR A 230 19.25 0.37 12.87
C THR A 230 19.19 -0.18 14.28
N VAL A 231 17.98 -0.29 14.83
CA VAL A 231 17.74 -0.70 16.22
C VAL A 231 16.61 -1.71 16.25
N PRO A 232 16.78 -2.87 16.91
CA PRO A 232 15.69 -3.76 17.22
C PRO A 232 14.82 -3.15 18.33
N ILE A 233 13.50 -3.32 18.19
CA ILE A 233 12.50 -2.92 19.17
C ILE A 233 11.76 -4.17 19.63
N GLU A 234 11.87 -4.46 20.89
CA GLU A 234 11.21 -5.58 21.55
C GLU A 234 10.00 -5.11 22.37
N GLN A 235 9.21 -6.04 22.86
CA GLN A 235 7.96 -5.77 23.58
C GLN A 235 8.11 -4.78 24.76
N PHE A 236 9.26 -4.72 25.41
CA PHE A 236 9.51 -3.88 26.58
C PHE A 236 10.50 -2.74 26.30
N THR A 237 10.71 -2.40 25.04
CA THR A 237 11.58 -1.29 24.66
C THR A 237 10.84 0.04 24.82
N ASP A 238 11.06 0.73 25.91
CA ASP A 238 10.45 2.03 26.20
C ASP A 238 11.18 3.18 25.50
N ILE A 239 12.49 3.18 25.60
CA ILE A 239 13.35 4.28 25.12
C ILE A 239 14.56 3.72 24.37
N ILE A 240 14.81 4.28 23.21
CA ILE A 240 15.97 3.96 22.39
C ILE A 240 16.92 5.15 22.42
N TYR A 241 18.18 4.93 22.80
CA TYR A 241 19.24 5.93 22.73
C TYR A 241 20.04 5.74 21.44
N ILE A 242 20.08 6.79 20.63
CA ILE A 242 20.76 6.79 19.34
C ILE A 242 21.64 8.04 19.20
N ARG A 243 22.47 8.03 18.14
CA ARG A 243 23.32 9.18 17.80
C ARG A 243 23.25 9.40 16.31
N VAL A 244 22.25 10.16 15.87
CA VAL A 244 21.97 10.44 14.47
C VAL A 244 21.93 11.95 14.26
N ARG A 245 22.61 12.42 13.22
CA ARG A 245 22.73 13.83 12.86
C ARG A 245 22.30 14.05 11.42
N GLY A 246 21.40 14.97 11.21
CA GLY A 246 20.88 15.32 9.88
C GLY A 246 20.16 16.65 9.89
N ARG A 247 19.78 17.15 8.71
CA ARG A 247 18.83 18.26 8.57
C ARG A 247 17.41 17.72 8.37
N GLN A 248 17.33 16.57 7.74
CA GLN A 248 16.09 15.82 7.56
C GLN A 248 16.26 14.41 8.11
N LEU A 249 15.15 13.79 8.41
CA LEU A 249 15.08 12.43 8.90
C LEU A 249 13.94 11.70 8.19
N SER A 250 14.16 10.45 7.85
CA SER A 250 13.13 9.47 7.56
C SER A 250 13.35 8.26 8.46
N PHE A 251 12.30 7.57 8.81
CA PHE A 251 12.40 6.31 9.54
C PHE A 251 11.57 5.21 8.86
N LYS A 252 12.04 3.99 9.00
CA LYS A 252 11.38 2.78 8.56
C LYS A 252 11.26 1.82 9.74
N ILE A 253 10.09 1.22 9.91
CA ILE A 253 9.86 0.12 10.85
C ILE A 253 9.45 -1.07 10.02
N GLU A 254 10.10 -2.20 10.23
CA GLU A 254 9.85 -3.42 9.48
C GLU A 254 9.93 -4.67 10.34
N SER A 255 9.16 -5.69 9.96
CA SER A 255 9.19 -7.02 10.56
C SER A 255 9.13 -8.09 9.49
N ASN A 256 9.94 -9.11 9.66
CA ASN A 256 9.91 -10.36 8.88
C ASN A 256 9.98 -11.59 9.80
N GLN A 257 9.54 -11.45 11.04
CA GLN A 257 9.51 -12.53 12.03
C GLN A 257 8.17 -13.27 11.99
N ILE A 258 8.22 -14.59 12.03
CA ILE A 258 7.04 -15.45 12.16
C ILE A 258 6.35 -15.17 13.51
N ASP A 259 5.03 -15.29 13.53
CA ASP A 259 4.19 -15.13 14.73
C ASP A 259 4.23 -13.73 15.34
N THR A 260 4.67 -12.73 14.57
CA THR A 260 4.77 -11.34 15.01
C THR A 260 3.77 -10.46 14.30
N THR A 261 2.98 -9.75 15.09
CA THR A 261 2.14 -8.62 14.65
C THR A 261 2.46 -7.41 15.50
N TRP A 262 2.33 -6.21 14.92
CA TRP A 262 2.66 -4.98 15.61
C TRP A 262 1.78 -3.82 15.13
N GLN A 263 1.64 -2.85 15.99
CA GLN A 263 0.93 -1.60 15.69
C GLN A 263 1.82 -0.42 16.09
N LEU A 264 1.93 0.55 15.20
CA LEU A 264 2.67 1.78 15.43
C LEU A 264 1.71 2.86 15.92
N GLY A 265 2.02 3.46 17.06
CA GLY A 265 1.36 4.65 17.58
C GLY A 265 2.04 5.92 17.06
N ALA A 266 2.28 6.87 17.94
CA ALA A 266 2.93 8.14 17.64
C ALA A 266 4.37 8.14 18.17
N PRO A 267 5.39 7.79 17.36
CA PRO A 267 6.78 7.81 17.81
C PRO A 267 7.20 9.24 18.18
N ARG A 268 7.93 9.38 19.28
CA ARG A 268 8.43 10.65 19.77
C ARG A 268 9.93 10.70 19.64
N ILE A 269 10.42 11.77 19.06
CA ILE A 269 11.84 11.97 18.75
C ILE A 269 12.35 13.18 19.52
N ASP A 270 13.38 12.97 20.33
CA ASP A 270 14.05 14.07 21.02
C ASP A 270 15.23 14.57 20.20
N ILE A 271 15.17 15.84 19.82
CA ILE A 271 16.11 16.50 18.94
C ILE A 271 16.80 17.65 19.69
N ARG A 272 18.11 17.80 19.45
CA ARG A 272 18.88 18.95 19.92
C ARG A 272 19.47 19.66 18.72
N PRO A 273 19.49 21.01 18.73
CA PRO A 273 20.21 21.77 17.70
C PRO A 273 21.69 21.43 17.68
N ASP A 274 22.28 21.25 16.51
CA ASP A 274 23.69 20.87 16.33
C ASP A 274 24.41 21.75 15.28
N GLY A 275 24.01 23.02 15.19
CA GLY A 275 24.65 24.02 14.37
C GLY A 275 24.39 23.90 12.87
N ARG A 276 25.13 24.67 12.08
CA ARG A 276 24.93 24.82 10.63
C ARG A 276 25.89 23.98 9.78
N ARG A 277 26.85 23.28 10.36
CA ARG A 277 27.87 22.48 9.65
C ARG A 277 27.87 21.02 10.08
#